data_c8e30dd5c6ab0e3c350efef5b444539f
#
_entry.id   c8e30dd5c6ab0e3c350efef5b444539f
#
_cell.length_a   1.000
_cell.length_b   1.000
_cell.length_c   1.000
_cell.angle_alpha   90.00
_cell.angle_beta   90.00
_cell.angle_gamma   90.00
#
_symmetry.space_group_name_H-M   'P 1'
#
loop_
_entity.id
_entity.type
_entity.pdbx_description
1 polymer ?
#
loop_
_entity_poly.entity_id
_entity_poly.type
_entity_poly.pdbx_seq_one_letter_code
_entity_poly.pdbx_strand_id
1 'polypeptide(L)'
;MPTQNNRHTISDLYQMQSLPLEIKVRMTQRRIRDWVEYWGEDGVYVSFSGGKDSTVLLDICRRMYPNIVAVYSDTGLEFPEIREFVKTRDNVVWVRPELTFRKVIEKCGYPCISKEQAEWIHRIRLGQKNTRDIQKYFYGIRTNGQPSRFKISERWKFMLNAPFDIGAGCCNEMKKKPIAKYAKVTGRVPIVGTMACESSLRTSNWLRYGCNAYDNKKATSAPLSFWTDADIWEYIRTYDIPYCKIYDMGYVRTGCIFCMFGVHLDSEPNRFQRLQRTHPQLWRYCMKPWDKGGLGMREVLEYVGVPYENFMLEEEDNV
;
A
#
# COMPACT_ATOMS: atom_id res chain seq x y z
N MET A 1 -23.11 20.55 3.24
CA MET A 1 -21.66 20.34 3.46
C MET A 1 -20.97 21.48 2.74
N PRO A 2 -20.00 22.19 3.31
CA PRO A 2 -19.27 23.18 2.54
C PRO A 2 -18.60 22.44 1.38
N THR A 3 -18.81 22.91 0.18
CA THR A 3 -18.16 22.48 -1.04
C THR A 3 -16.66 22.68 -0.83
N GLN A 4 -15.92 21.58 -0.59
CA GLN A 4 -14.46 21.67 -0.56
C GLN A 4 -14.04 22.10 -1.96
N ASN A 5 -13.44 23.28 -2.08
CA ASN A 5 -12.88 23.78 -3.33
C ASN A 5 -11.77 22.81 -3.77
N ASN A 6 -12.11 21.89 -4.66
CA ASN A 6 -11.11 21.10 -5.35
C ASN A 6 -10.30 22.04 -6.26
N ARG A 7 -8.96 21.85 -6.28
CA ARG A 7 -8.07 22.58 -7.20
C ARG A 7 -8.20 22.08 -8.64
N HIS A 8 -8.63 20.80 -8.80
CA HIS A 8 -8.76 20.12 -10.08
C HIS A 8 -10.09 19.39 -10.19
N THR A 9 -10.49 19.08 -11.42
CA THR A 9 -11.65 18.26 -11.75
C THR A 9 -11.23 16.87 -12.19
N ILE A 10 -12.18 15.95 -12.27
CA ILE A 10 -11.92 14.60 -12.81
C ILE A 10 -11.58 14.69 -14.33
N SER A 11 -12.14 15.67 -15.03
CA SER A 11 -11.83 15.93 -16.44
C SER A 11 -10.36 16.31 -16.62
N ASP A 12 -9.83 17.18 -15.76
CA ASP A 12 -8.41 17.56 -15.78
C ASP A 12 -7.51 16.32 -15.60
N LEU A 13 -7.89 15.41 -14.70
CA LEU A 13 -7.14 14.17 -14.51
C LEU A 13 -7.11 13.32 -15.77
N TYR A 14 -8.27 13.10 -16.40
CA TYR A 14 -8.35 12.31 -17.63
C TYR A 14 -7.60 12.94 -18.80
N GLN A 15 -7.67 14.26 -18.92
CA GLN A 15 -6.89 14.99 -19.93
C GLN A 15 -5.38 14.80 -19.70
N MET A 16 -4.91 14.90 -18.45
CA MET A 16 -3.50 14.67 -18.15
C MET A 16 -3.10 13.20 -18.36
N GLN A 17 -3.99 12.25 -18.07
CA GLN A 17 -3.74 10.82 -18.30
C GLN A 17 -3.69 10.44 -19.79
N SER A 18 -4.36 11.19 -20.66
CA SER A 18 -4.34 10.95 -22.12
C SER A 18 -3.13 11.55 -22.84
N LEU A 19 -2.29 12.32 -22.16
CA LEU A 19 -1.11 12.93 -22.77
C LEU A 19 -0.05 11.88 -23.13
N PRO A 20 0.76 12.12 -24.18
CA PRO A 20 1.92 11.28 -24.50
C PRO A 20 2.90 11.20 -23.34
N LEU A 21 3.60 10.06 -23.21
CA LEU A 21 4.55 9.80 -22.13
C LEU A 21 5.59 10.91 -21.97
N GLU A 22 6.16 11.38 -23.09
CA GLU A 22 7.16 12.44 -23.08
C GLU A 22 6.67 13.72 -22.40
N ILE A 23 5.43 14.11 -22.67
CA ILE A 23 4.81 15.28 -22.03
C ILE A 23 4.61 15.04 -20.54
N LYS A 24 4.14 13.83 -20.16
CA LYS A 24 4.00 13.45 -18.75
C LYS A 24 5.33 13.47 -18.01
N VAL A 25 6.42 13.02 -18.65
CA VAL A 25 7.78 13.09 -18.07
C VAL A 25 8.18 14.53 -17.81
N ARG A 26 8.04 15.43 -18.77
CA ARG A 26 8.34 16.87 -18.62
C ARG A 26 7.52 17.52 -17.51
N MET A 27 6.23 17.20 -17.45
CA MET A 27 5.34 17.70 -16.38
C MET A 27 5.78 17.17 -14.99
N THR A 28 6.15 15.89 -14.91
CA THR A 28 6.66 15.27 -13.68
C THR A 28 7.96 15.93 -13.24
N GLN A 29 8.91 16.15 -14.16
CA GLN A 29 10.17 16.86 -13.89
C GLN A 29 9.91 18.27 -13.35
N ARG A 30 8.94 19.00 -13.92
CA ARG A 30 8.57 20.31 -13.42
C ARG A 30 8.04 20.24 -11.97
N ARG A 31 7.16 19.28 -11.64
CA ARG A 31 6.63 19.11 -10.28
C ARG A 31 7.71 18.74 -9.27
N ILE A 32 8.68 17.92 -9.69
CA ILE A 32 9.85 17.59 -8.86
C ILE A 32 10.71 18.84 -8.65
N ARG A 33 10.98 19.62 -9.70
CA ARG A 33 11.74 20.85 -9.61
C ARG A 33 11.08 21.84 -8.64
N ASP A 34 9.78 22.17 -8.86
CA ASP A 34 9.02 23.06 -8.00
C ASP A 34 9.09 22.65 -6.51
N TRP A 35 9.12 21.30 -6.25
CA TRP A 35 9.20 20.77 -4.91
C TRP A 35 10.58 20.89 -4.30
N VAL A 36 11.62 20.60 -5.07
CA VAL A 36 13.03 20.69 -4.63
C VAL A 36 13.44 22.16 -4.47
N GLU A 37 13.03 23.05 -5.34
CA GLU A 37 13.28 24.50 -5.21
C GLU A 37 12.66 25.08 -3.93
N TYR A 38 11.49 24.58 -3.52
CA TYR A 38 10.81 25.03 -2.31
C TYR A 38 11.45 24.52 -1.01
N TRP A 39 11.87 23.25 -0.97
CA TRP A 39 12.37 22.60 0.24
C TRP A 39 13.90 22.48 0.31
N GLY A 40 14.60 22.72 -0.78
CA GLY A 40 16.00 22.37 -0.96
C GLY A 40 16.22 20.89 -1.30
N GLU A 41 17.33 20.56 -1.99
CA GLU A 41 17.66 19.17 -2.31
C GLU A 41 17.86 18.33 -1.04
N ASP A 42 18.51 18.91 -0.03
CA ASP A 42 18.69 18.27 1.28
C ASP A 42 17.41 18.24 2.14
N GLY A 43 16.39 18.99 1.77
CA GLY A 43 15.09 19.04 2.45
C GLY A 43 14.09 18.00 1.97
N VAL A 44 14.44 17.19 0.96
CA VAL A 44 13.54 16.20 0.36
C VAL A 44 14.11 14.79 0.40
N TYR A 45 13.22 13.78 0.18
CA TYR A 45 13.63 12.40 -0.06
C TYR A 45 12.61 11.70 -0.97
N VAL A 46 13.06 10.70 -1.72
CA VAL A 46 12.18 9.83 -2.50
C VAL A 46 11.75 8.64 -1.64
N SER A 47 10.43 8.45 -1.46
CA SER A 47 9.89 7.26 -0.81
C SER A 47 10.00 6.08 -1.77
N PHE A 48 11.00 5.24 -1.57
CA PHE A 48 11.35 4.15 -2.46
C PHE A 48 10.90 2.82 -1.87
N SER A 49 10.08 2.06 -2.59
CA SER A 49 9.57 0.76 -2.14
C SER A 49 10.18 -0.43 -2.89
N GLY A 50 11.03 -0.18 -3.87
CA GLY A 50 11.54 -1.20 -4.80
C GLY A 50 10.51 -1.68 -5.83
N GLY A 51 9.26 -1.19 -5.77
CA GLY A 51 8.25 -1.44 -6.79
C GLY A 51 8.43 -0.54 -8.02
N LYS A 52 7.87 -0.95 -9.16
CA LYS A 52 8.03 -0.29 -10.47
C LYS A 52 7.76 1.21 -10.44
N ASP A 53 6.69 1.64 -9.78
CA ASP A 53 6.27 3.05 -9.75
C ASP A 53 7.30 3.92 -9.00
N SER A 54 7.77 3.45 -7.86
CA SER A 54 8.82 4.13 -7.09
C SER A 54 10.20 4.05 -7.76
N THR A 55 10.44 3.05 -8.60
CA THR A 55 11.66 2.91 -9.39
C THR A 55 11.69 3.95 -10.51
N VAL A 56 10.59 4.12 -11.25
CA VAL A 56 10.45 5.17 -12.25
C VAL A 56 10.58 6.56 -11.62
N LEU A 57 9.91 6.78 -10.47
CA LEU A 57 10.07 8.05 -9.75
C LEU A 57 11.51 8.33 -9.36
N LEU A 58 12.21 7.34 -8.80
CA LEU A 58 13.60 7.48 -8.38
C LEU A 58 14.53 7.79 -9.55
N ASP A 59 14.32 7.12 -10.69
CA ASP A 59 15.07 7.38 -11.92
C ASP A 59 14.88 8.82 -12.41
N ILE A 60 13.62 9.30 -12.53
CA ILE A 60 13.33 10.67 -12.95
C ILE A 60 13.97 11.67 -11.98
N CYS A 61 13.85 11.44 -10.67
CA CYS A 61 14.45 12.32 -9.66
C CYS A 61 15.98 12.35 -9.79
N ARG A 62 16.65 11.22 -9.97
CA ARG A 62 18.10 11.14 -10.04
C ARG A 62 18.71 11.65 -11.35
N ARG A 63 17.96 11.61 -12.43
CA ARG A 63 18.36 12.30 -13.68
C ARG A 63 18.41 13.83 -13.50
N MET A 64 17.65 14.39 -12.56
CA MET A 64 17.64 15.81 -12.26
C MET A 64 18.55 16.17 -11.08
N TYR A 65 18.55 15.33 -10.05
CA TYR A 65 19.25 15.51 -8.77
C TYR A 65 19.95 14.19 -8.41
N PRO A 66 21.18 13.94 -8.92
CA PRO A 66 21.87 12.65 -8.78
C PRO A 66 22.07 12.19 -7.34
N ASN A 67 22.19 13.14 -6.39
CA ASN A 67 22.45 12.87 -4.98
C ASN A 67 21.18 12.78 -4.12
N ILE A 68 19.99 12.87 -4.73
CA ILE A 68 18.73 12.82 -3.96
C ILE A 68 18.62 11.51 -3.18
N VAL A 69 18.34 11.61 -1.89
CA VAL A 69 18.23 10.45 -0.99
C VAL A 69 16.95 9.69 -1.25
N ALA A 70 17.05 8.37 -1.34
CA ALA A 70 15.90 7.46 -1.31
C ALA A 70 15.73 6.87 0.09
N VAL A 71 14.49 6.63 0.53
CA VAL A 71 14.19 6.01 1.83
C VAL A 71 13.34 4.77 1.59
N TYR A 72 13.86 3.63 2.02
CA TYR A 72 13.21 2.32 1.93
C TYR A 72 12.79 1.83 3.32
N SER A 73 11.54 1.43 3.47
CA SER A 73 11.06 0.81 4.71
C SER A 73 11.20 -0.71 4.61
N ASP A 74 12.26 -1.25 5.22
CA ASP A 74 12.52 -2.69 5.33
C ASP A 74 11.67 -3.27 6.45
N THR A 75 10.48 -3.73 6.11
CA THR A 75 9.53 -4.26 7.09
C THR A 75 9.72 -5.76 7.34
N GLY A 76 10.51 -6.45 6.53
CA GLY A 76 10.62 -7.90 6.48
C GLY A 76 9.40 -8.59 5.85
N LEU A 77 8.49 -7.80 5.25
CA LEU A 77 7.28 -8.28 4.57
C LEU A 77 7.35 -8.06 3.06
N GLU A 78 8.44 -7.58 2.56
CA GLU A 78 8.73 -7.44 1.14
C GLU A 78 9.24 -8.78 0.58
N PHE A 79 8.93 -9.06 -0.68
CA PHE A 79 9.50 -10.20 -1.40
C PHE A 79 11.03 -10.13 -1.38
N PRO A 80 11.75 -11.26 -1.27
CA PRO A 80 13.21 -11.28 -1.31
C PRO A 80 13.78 -10.52 -2.51
N GLU A 81 13.15 -10.66 -3.69
CA GLU A 81 13.54 -10.00 -4.93
C GLU A 81 13.48 -8.46 -4.82
N ILE A 82 12.51 -7.93 -4.09
CA ILE A 82 12.41 -6.49 -3.81
C ILE A 82 13.60 -6.04 -2.97
N ARG A 83 13.93 -6.77 -1.91
CA ARG A 83 15.04 -6.40 -1.04
C ARG A 83 16.38 -6.47 -1.79
N GLU A 84 16.59 -7.52 -2.59
CA GLU A 84 17.80 -7.64 -3.43
C GLU A 84 17.84 -6.51 -4.47
N PHE A 85 16.74 -6.18 -5.11
CA PHE A 85 16.67 -5.07 -6.05
C PHE A 85 16.98 -3.72 -5.38
N VAL A 86 16.49 -3.47 -4.18
CA VAL A 86 16.79 -2.24 -3.42
C VAL A 86 18.29 -2.15 -3.08
N LYS A 87 18.95 -3.26 -2.76
CA LYS A 87 20.39 -3.30 -2.49
C LYS A 87 21.25 -2.89 -3.70
N THR A 88 20.76 -3.05 -4.91
CA THR A 88 21.46 -2.61 -6.14
C THR A 88 21.39 -1.10 -6.37
N ARG A 89 20.70 -0.35 -5.50
CA ARG A 89 20.54 1.10 -5.63
C ARG A 89 21.41 1.81 -4.61
N ASP A 90 22.18 2.77 -5.09
CA ASP A 90 23.01 3.61 -4.24
C ASP A 90 22.15 4.64 -3.47
N ASN A 91 22.73 5.27 -2.47
CA ASN A 91 22.13 6.35 -1.67
C ASN A 91 20.69 6.04 -1.21
N VAL A 92 20.47 4.85 -0.64
CA VAL A 92 19.20 4.41 -0.05
C VAL A 92 19.36 4.27 1.45
N VAL A 93 18.58 5.03 2.20
CA VAL A 93 18.48 4.92 3.66
C VAL A 93 17.42 3.84 3.99
N TRP A 94 17.84 2.85 4.75
CA TRP A 94 16.99 1.74 5.20
C TRP A 94 16.42 2.04 6.58
N VAL A 95 15.09 2.15 6.67
CA VAL A 95 14.40 2.32 7.95
C VAL A 95 13.62 1.05 8.28
N ARG A 96 13.55 0.70 9.59
CA ARG A 96 12.92 -0.54 10.04
C ARG A 96 11.86 -0.26 11.10
N PRO A 97 10.79 -1.06 11.14
CA PRO A 97 9.84 -1.03 12.24
C PRO A 97 10.48 -1.52 13.55
N GLU A 98 9.97 -1.03 14.66
CA GLU A 98 10.43 -1.44 16.02
C GLU A 98 9.88 -2.83 16.40
N LEU A 99 8.75 -3.23 15.80
CA LEU A 99 8.09 -4.51 16.08
C LEU A 99 8.20 -5.45 14.91
N THR A 100 8.36 -6.75 15.18
CA THR A 100 8.18 -7.79 14.15
C THR A 100 6.72 -7.90 13.73
N PHE A 101 6.44 -8.42 12.55
CA PHE A 101 5.06 -8.56 12.07
C PHE A 101 4.21 -9.44 12.99
N ARG A 102 4.78 -10.48 13.57
CA ARG A 102 4.10 -11.33 14.55
C ARG A 102 3.65 -10.51 15.77
N LYS A 103 4.53 -9.69 16.35
CA LYS A 103 4.15 -8.76 17.45
C LYS A 103 3.13 -7.71 17.01
N VAL A 104 3.13 -7.33 15.74
CA VAL A 104 2.12 -6.41 15.20
C VAL A 104 0.75 -7.10 15.07
N ILE A 105 0.70 -8.38 14.70
CA ILE A 105 -0.56 -9.15 14.72
C ILE A 105 -1.09 -9.27 16.15
N GLU A 106 -0.24 -9.61 17.13
CA GLU A 106 -0.61 -9.66 18.55
C GLU A 106 -1.19 -8.33 19.07
N LYS A 107 -0.59 -7.22 18.64
CA LYS A 107 -1.00 -5.87 19.07
C LYS A 107 -2.24 -5.33 18.34
N CYS A 108 -2.36 -5.59 17.07
CA CYS A 108 -3.31 -4.92 16.18
C CYS A 108 -4.36 -5.86 15.59
N GLY A 109 -4.23 -7.17 15.76
CA GLY A 109 -5.03 -8.17 15.06
C GLY A 109 -4.61 -8.41 13.60
N TYR A 110 -5.24 -9.39 12.98
CA TYR A 110 -4.98 -9.78 11.60
C TYR A 110 -5.51 -8.75 10.60
N PRO A 111 -4.71 -8.39 9.56
CA PRO A 111 -5.11 -7.46 8.51
C PRO A 111 -5.95 -8.16 7.43
N CYS A 112 -7.19 -8.52 7.72
CA CYS A 112 -8.07 -9.25 6.81
C CYS A 112 -9.23 -8.40 6.27
N ILE A 113 -9.94 -8.92 5.28
CA ILE A 113 -11.06 -8.29 4.56
C ILE A 113 -10.69 -6.94 3.92
N SER A 114 -11.10 -5.81 4.47
CA SER A 114 -10.65 -4.48 4.04
C SER A 114 -10.21 -3.65 5.24
N LYS A 115 -9.39 -2.62 5.00
CA LYS A 115 -8.89 -1.76 6.09
C LYS A 115 -10.01 -1.07 6.85
N GLU A 116 -11.03 -0.60 6.14
CA GLU A 116 -12.18 0.09 6.76
C GLU A 116 -13.00 -0.89 7.60
N GLN A 117 -13.36 -2.04 7.02
CA GLN A 117 -14.16 -3.05 7.72
C GLN A 117 -13.40 -3.61 8.94
N ALA A 118 -12.12 -3.94 8.77
CA ALA A 118 -11.28 -4.41 9.87
C ALA A 118 -11.17 -3.39 11.01
N GLU A 119 -11.01 -2.10 10.69
CA GLU A 119 -10.98 -1.01 11.69
C GLU A 119 -12.30 -0.88 12.43
N TRP A 120 -13.44 -0.98 11.73
CA TRP A 120 -14.75 -0.84 12.37
C TRP A 120 -15.09 -2.05 13.25
N ILE A 121 -14.75 -3.26 12.81
CA ILE A 121 -14.88 -4.48 13.60
C ILE A 121 -14.01 -4.37 14.85
N HIS A 122 -12.76 -3.97 14.71
CA HIS A 122 -11.83 -3.76 15.83
C HIS A 122 -12.41 -2.80 16.87
N ARG A 123 -12.91 -1.64 16.44
CA ARG A 123 -13.53 -0.64 17.33
C ARG A 123 -14.73 -1.18 18.08
N ILE A 124 -15.61 -1.94 17.41
CA ILE A 124 -16.77 -2.54 18.06
C ILE A 124 -16.34 -3.58 19.06
N ARG A 125 -15.40 -4.46 18.72
CA ARG A 125 -14.92 -5.54 19.60
C ARG A 125 -14.18 -5.01 20.82
N LEU A 126 -13.29 -4.04 20.66
CA LEU A 126 -12.55 -3.42 21.77
C LEU A 126 -13.39 -2.41 22.53
N GLY A 127 -14.24 -1.69 21.82
CA GLY A 127 -15.04 -0.61 22.39
C GLY A 127 -16.22 -1.05 23.25
N GLN A 128 -16.35 -2.30 23.55
CA GLN A 128 -17.37 -3.09 24.28
C GLN A 128 -18.60 -2.34 24.87
N LYS A 129 -18.59 -1.02 24.99
CA LYS A 129 -19.66 -0.17 25.51
C LYS A 129 -19.78 1.21 24.83
N ASN A 130 -19.01 1.46 23.75
CA ASN A 130 -19.11 2.73 23.05
C ASN A 130 -20.34 2.74 22.14
N THR A 131 -21.46 3.17 22.67
CA THR A 131 -22.74 3.32 21.96
C THR A 131 -22.59 4.09 20.64
N ARG A 132 -21.68 5.06 20.56
CA ARG A 132 -21.45 5.85 19.34
C ARG A 132 -20.84 5.00 18.21
N ASP A 133 -19.85 4.17 18.52
CA ASP A 133 -19.21 3.30 17.52
C ASP A 133 -20.15 2.19 17.08
N ILE A 134 -20.94 1.61 18.00
CA ILE A 134 -21.99 0.64 17.66
C ILE A 134 -23.04 1.28 16.76
N GLN A 135 -23.59 2.45 17.13
CA GLN A 135 -24.56 3.15 16.28
C GLN A 135 -24.01 3.45 14.90
N LYS A 136 -22.77 3.95 14.83
CA LYS A 136 -22.15 4.37 13.58
C LYS A 136 -21.74 3.19 12.68
N TYR A 137 -21.05 2.19 13.24
CA TYR A 137 -20.43 1.14 12.45
C TYR A 137 -21.27 -0.13 12.35
N PHE A 138 -22.13 -0.42 13.32
CA PHE A 138 -23.02 -1.57 13.25
C PHE A 138 -24.37 -1.22 12.63
N TYR A 139 -25.03 -0.16 13.14
CA TYR A 139 -26.35 0.26 12.62
C TYR A 139 -26.26 1.25 11.45
N GLY A 140 -25.12 1.88 11.21
CA GLY A 140 -24.96 2.89 10.16
C GLY A 140 -25.68 4.20 10.45
N ILE A 141 -25.75 4.59 11.73
CA ILE A 141 -26.44 5.81 12.17
C ILE A 141 -25.40 6.78 12.76
N ARG A 142 -25.38 8.01 12.29
CA ARG A 142 -24.55 9.08 12.84
C ARG A 142 -25.10 9.59 14.17
N THR A 143 -24.28 10.31 14.93
CA THR A 143 -24.70 10.95 16.20
C THR A 143 -25.85 11.93 16.05
N ASN A 144 -26.07 12.47 14.87
CA ASN A 144 -27.22 13.34 14.54
C ASN A 144 -28.45 12.56 14.01
N GLY A 145 -28.48 11.24 14.15
CA GLY A 145 -29.59 10.39 13.70
C GLY A 145 -29.61 10.09 12.17
N GLN A 146 -28.75 10.72 11.39
CA GLN A 146 -28.75 10.54 9.93
C GLN A 146 -28.02 9.26 9.51
N PRO A 147 -28.36 8.66 8.35
CA PRO A 147 -27.65 7.50 7.80
C PRO A 147 -26.16 7.76 7.62
N SER A 148 -25.36 6.76 7.94
CA SER A 148 -23.92 6.77 7.72
C SER A 148 -23.54 5.71 6.70
N ARG A 149 -22.70 6.10 5.73
CA ARG A 149 -22.05 5.13 4.82
C ARG A 149 -20.98 4.28 5.52
N PHE A 150 -20.53 4.72 6.70
CA PHE A 150 -19.50 4.04 7.48
C PHE A 150 -20.14 2.97 8.35
N LYS A 151 -20.52 1.84 7.75
CA LYS A 151 -21.05 0.70 8.49
C LYS A 151 -20.42 -0.60 8.03
N ILE A 152 -20.36 -1.59 8.94
CA ILE A 152 -19.95 -2.94 8.59
C ILE A 152 -20.96 -3.49 7.58
N SER A 153 -20.44 -3.98 6.46
CA SER A 153 -21.27 -4.65 5.45
C SER A 153 -21.91 -5.91 6.04
N GLU A 154 -23.15 -6.20 5.70
CA GLU A 154 -23.87 -7.39 6.16
C GLU A 154 -23.05 -8.67 5.92
N ARG A 155 -22.37 -8.74 4.78
CA ARG A 155 -21.45 -9.83 4.44
C ARG A 155 -20.37 -10.07 5.50
N TRP A 156 -19.94 -9.04 6.24
CA TRP A 156 -18.81 -9.13 7.17
C TRP A 156 -19.22 -9.06 8.64
N LYS A 157 -20.51 -9.03 8.97
CA LYS A 157 -20.96 -8.98 10.36
C LYS A 157 -20.56 -10.19 11.18
N PHE A 158 -20.46 -11.38 10.56
CA PHE A 158 -20.01 -12.59 11.23
C PHE A 158 -18.58 -12.46 11.79
N MET A 159 -17.75 -11.60 11.22
CA MET A 159 -16.38 -11.33 11.68
C MET A 159 -16.34 -10.70 13.09
N LEU A 160 -17.44 -10.17 13.59
CA LEU A 160 -17.53 -9.71 14.97
C LEU A 160 -17.34 -10.84 15.98
N ASN A 161 -17.65 -12.08 15.60
CA ASN A 161 -17.53 -13.30 16.42
C ASN A 161 -16.28 -14.12 16.04
N ALA A 162 -15.34 -13.58 15.25
CA ALA A 162 -14.14 -14.30 14.88
C ALA A 162 -13.31 -14.70 16.10
N PRO A 163 -12.74 -15.93 16.13
CA PRO A 163 -11.96 -16.43 17.26
C PRO A 163 -10.56 -15.79 17.38
N PHE A 164 -10.24 -14.86 16.51
CA PHE A 164 -8.98 -14.13 16.47
C PHE A 164 -9.22 -12.61 16.40
N ASP A 165 -8.22 -11.83 16.78
CA ASP A 165 -8.29 -10.38 16.69
C ASP A 165 -8.12 -9.88 15.27
N ILE A 166 -8.86 -8.82 14.93
CA ILE A 166 -8.90 -8.21 13.60
C ILE A 166 -8.58 -6.72 13.72
N GLY A 167 -7.77 -6.18 12.82
CA GLY A 167 -7.52 -4.76 12.82
C GLY A 167 -6.74 -4.23 11.61
N ALA A 168 -6.65 -2.92 11.51
CA ALA A 168 -6.01 -2.22 10.38
C ALA A 168 -4.69 -1.53 10.75
N GLY A 169 -4.18 -1.74 11.98
CA GLY A 169 -3.01 -1.05 12.52
C GLY A 169 -1.66 -1.44 11.88
N CYS A 170 -1.57 -2.59 11.22
CA CYS A 170 -0.30 -3.13 10.72
C CYS A 170 0.47 -2.17 9.81
N CYS A 171 -0.18 -1.50 8.85
CA CYS A 171 0.49 -0.54 7.96
C CYS A 171 1.04 0.67 8.72
N ASN A 172 0.41 1.06 9.84
CA ASN A 172 0.90 2.15 10.67
C ASN A 172 2.20 1.74 11.38
N GLU A 173 2.19 0.59 12.03
CA GLU A 173 3.36 0.07 12.77
C GLU A 173 4.52 -0.25 11.83
N MET A 174 4.26 -0.97 10.74
CA MET A 174 5.30 -1.50 9.87
C MET A 174 5.89 -0.47 8.90
N LYS A 175 5.07 0.44 8.34
CA LYS A 175 5.51 1.35 7.26
C LYS A 175 5.48 2.83 7.68
N LYS A 176 4.37 3.31 8.24
CA LYS A 176 4.21 4.74 8.46
C LYS A 176 5.07 5.27 9.59
N LYS A 177 5.15 4.56 10.72
CA LYS A 177 5.96 4.99 11.88
C LYS A 177 7.45 5.10 11.57
N PRO A 178 8.13 4.09 10.96
CA PRO A 178 9.54 4.21 10.61
C PRO A 178 9.84 5.40 9.70
N ILE A 179 9.03 5.59 8.67
CA ILE A 179 9.18 6.72 7.73
C ILE A 179 8.91 8.06 8.43
N ALA A 180 7.88 8.15 9.28
CA ALA A 180 7.59 9.36 10.03
C ALA A 180 8.69 9.71 11.03
N LYS A 181 9.31 8.69 11.65
CA LYS A 181 10.48 8.87 12.53
C LYS A 181 11.66 9.45 11.75
N TYR A 182 11.96 8.89 10.57
CA TYR A 182 13.00 9.42 9.68
C TYR A 182 12.71 10.89 9.29
N ALA A 183 11.51 11.17 8.78
CA ALA A 183 11.14 12.53 8.39
C ALA A 183 11.22 13.53 9.55
N LYS A 184 10.82 13.11 10.76
CA LYS A 184 10.91 13.94 11.97
C LYS A 184 12.37 14.25 12.36
N VAL A 185 13.25 13.27 12.27
CA VAL A 185 14.67 13.42 12.66
C VAL A 185 15.44 14.28 11.65
N THR A 186 15.15 14.09 10.35
CA THR A 186 15.88 14.77 9.28
C THR A 186 15.25 16.10 8.83
N GLY A 187 14.00 16.35 9.17
CA GLY A 187 13.22 17.49 8.64
C GLY A 187 12.80 17.32 7.17
N ARG A 188 13.18 16.25 6.51
CA ARG A 188 12.93 16.02 5.08
C ARG A 188 11.49 15.71 4.77
N VAL A 189 11.00 16.18 3.62
CA VAL A 189 9.65 15.91 3.11
C VAL A 189 9.64 14.93 1.94
N PRO A 190 8.61 14.07 1.80
CA PRO A 190 8.59 13.00 0.82
C PRO A 190 8.22 13.44 -0.60
N ILE A 191 8.83 12.76 -1.57
CA ILE A 191 8.35 12.62 -2.94
C ILE A 191 7.90 11.15 -3.09
N VAL A 192 6.64 10.90 -3.47
CA VAL A 192 6.02 9.57 -3.49
C VAL A 192 5.56 9.17 -4.89
N GLY A 193 5.80 7.92 -5.28
CA GLY A 193 5.42 7.35 -6.58
C GLY A 193 3.98 6.82 -6.60
N THR A 194 3.01 7.59 -6.11
CA THR A 194 1.61 7.18 -6.07
C THR A 194 0.81 7.78 -7.22
N MET A 195 -0.08 6.98 -7.82
CA MET A 195 -0.94 7.40 -8.92
C MET A 195 -2.40 7.54 -8.49
N ALA A 196 -3.13 8.50 -9.05
CA ALA A 196 -4.54 8.73 -8.73
C ALA A 196 -5.42 7.54 -9.12
N CYS A 197 -5.10 6.85 -10.21
CA CYS A 197 -5.84 5.69 -10.70
C CYS A 197 -5.83 4.47 -9.77
N GLU A 198 -4.93 4.41 -8.78
CA GLU A 198 -4.81 3.24 -7.88
C GLU A 198 -5.92 3.15 -6.83
N SER A 199 -6.59 4.25 -6.49
CA SER A 199 -7.73 4.24 -5.55
C SER A 199 -8.50 5.55 -5.52
N SER A 200 -9.79 5.47 -5.18
CA SER A 200 -10.67 6.64 -5.02
C SER A 200 -10.13 7.67 -4.01
N LEU A 201 -9.42 7.20 -2.96
CA LEU A 201 -8.80 8.10 -1.98
C LEU A 201 -7.66 8.91 -2.61
N ARG A 202 -6.83 8.27 -3.46
CA ARG A 202 -5.73 8.97 -4.16
C ARG A 202 -6.26 9.93 -5.21
N THR A 203 -7.30 9.54 -5.95
CA THR A 203 -8.02 10.45 -6.85
C THR A 203 -8.55 11.67 -6.09
N SER A 204 -9.25 11.46 -4.97
CA SER A 204 -9.79 12.56 -4.16
C SER A 204 -8.70 13.48 -3.61
N ASN A 205 -7.55 12.93 -3.23
CA ASN A 205 -6.41 13.73 -2.77
C ASN A 205 -5.82 14.57 -3.91
N TRP A 206 -5.67 13.98 -5.10
CA TRP A 206 -5.19 14.73 -6.27
C TRP A 206 -6.16 15.85 -6.68
N LEU A 207 -7.46 15.60 -6.71
CA LEU A 207 -8.47 16.63 -7.00
C LEU A 207 -8.37 17.81 -6.04
N ARG A 208 -8.05 17.54 -4.77
CA ARG A 208 -7.98 18.55 -3.72
C ARG A 208 -6.66 19.32 -3.72
N TYR A 209 -5.55 18.65 -3.86
CA TYR A 209 -4.21 19.21 -3.61
C TYR A 209 -3.32 19.28 -4.85
N GLY A 210 -3.66 18.60 -5.94
CA GLY A 210 -2.78 18.40 -7.09
C GLY A 210 -1.62 17.46 -6.77
N CYS A 211 -0.51 17.61 -7.50
CA CYS A 211 0.69 16.79 -7.32
C CYS A 211 1.51 17.22 -6.11
N ASN A 212 1.59 18.52 -5.81
CA ASN A 212 2.39 19.09 -4.72
C ASN A 212 1.48 19.71 -3.66
N ALA A 213 1.42 19.08 -2.50
CA ALA A 213 0.61 19.53 -1.36
C ALA A 213 1.51 20.23 -0.32
N TYR A 214 1.76 21.54 -0.49
CA TYR A 214 2.62 22.32 0.39
C TYR A 214 1.97 22.63 1.75
N ASP A 215 0.67 22.96 1.74
CA ASP A 215 -0.09 23.45 2.90
C ASP A 215 -0.77 22.35 3.71
N ASN A 216 -0.42 21.12 3.48
CA ASN A 216 -1.00 19.99 4.20
C ASN A 216 -0.22 19.78 5.53
N LYS A 217 -0.93 19.31 6.58
CA LYS A 217 -0.30 18.88 7.86
C LYS A 217 0.89 17.94 7.65
N LYS A 218 0.97 17.31 6.48
CA LYS A 218 2.09 16.49 5.99
C LYS A 218 2.35 16.87 4.55
N ALA A 219 3.23 17.83 4.34
CA ALA A 219 3.68 18.20 3.00
C ALA A 219 4.12 16.96 2.21
N THR A 220 3.64 16.82 0.98
CA THR A 220 3.90 15.61 0.15
C THR A 220 3.84 15.97 -1.32
N SER A 221 4.83 15.54 -2.10
CA SER A 221 4.79 15.56 -3.55
C SER A 221 4.46 14.18 -4.10
N ALA A 222 3.50 14.10 -5.02
CA ALA A 222 3.13 12.89 -5.77
C ALA A 222 3.17 13.19 -7.27
N PRO A 223 4.36 13.38 -7.87
CA PRO A 223 4.50 13.91 -9.22
C PRO A 223 4.04 12.92 -10.32
N LEU A 224 3.86 11.63 -9.99
CA LEU A 224 3.28 10.61 -10.86
C LEU A 224 1.75 10.49 -10.73
N SER A 225 1.06 11.37 -10.01
CA SER A 225 -0.37 11.22 -9.72
C SER A 225 -1.26 11.07 -10.95
N PHE A 226 -0.90 11.70 -12.07
CA PHE A 226 -1.65 11.63 -13.33
C PHE A 226 -1.15 10.55 -14.29
N TRP A 227 -0.20 9.70 -13.88
CA TRP A 227 0.25 8.56 -14.67
C TRP A 227 -0.70 7.37 -14.53
N THR A 228 -0.61 6.46 -15.49
CA THR A 228 -1.27 5.17 -15.51
C THR A 228 -0.25 4.04 -15.37
N ASP A 229 -0.71 2.83 -15.10
CA ASP A 229 0.15 1.65 -15.07
C ASP A 229 0.86 1.39 -16.41
N ALA A 230 0.17 1.69 -17.52
CA ALA A 230 0.74 1.59 -18.87
C ALA A 230 1.91 2.56 -19.07
N ASP A 231 1.80 3.80 -18.58
CA ASP A 231 2.87 4.79 -18.67
C ASP A 231 4.13 4.36 -17.90
N ILE A 232 3.95 3.72 -16.73
CA ILE A 232 5.07 3.20 -15.94
C ILE A 232 5.84 2.15 -16.73
N TRP A 233 5.14 1.19 -17.33
CA TRP A 233 5.77 0.16 -18.13
C TRP A 233 6.35 0.69 -19.45
N GLU A 234 5.70 1.67 -20.08
CA GLU A 234 6.23 2.36 -21.25
C GLU A 234 7.53 3.09 -20.92
N TYR A 235 7.59 3.82 -19.79
CA TYR A 235 8.80 4.48 -19.32
C TYR A 235 9.94 3.48 -19.09
N ILE A 236 9.65 2.37 -18.40
CA ILE A 236 10.65 1.33 -18.10
C ILE A 236 11.25 0.80 -19.42
N ARG A 237 10.43 0.50 -20.40
CA ARG A 237 10.89 0.01 -21.73
C ARG A 237 11.66 1.06 -22.53
N THR A 238 11.14 2.30 -22.56
CA THR A 238 11.71 3.39 -23.35
C THR A 238 13.09 3.80 -22.86
N TYR A 239 13.29 3.80 -21.54
CA TYR A 239 14.53 4.26 -20.92
C TYR A 239 15.41 3.11 -20.40
N ASP A 240 15.07 1.87 -20.70
CA ASP A 240 15.75 0.65 -20.27
C ASP A 240 16.03 0.63 -18.76
N ILE A 241 14.98 0.93 -17.96
CA ILE A 241 15.11 1.02 -16.52
C ILE A 241 15.09 -0.38 -15.88
N PRO A 242 16.11 -0.77 -15.11
CA PRO A 242 16.06 -2.02 -14.38
C PRO A 242 14.91 -2.00 -13.36
N TYR A 243 14.12 -3.09 -13.32
CA TYR A 243 13.03 -3.28 -12.37
C TYR A 243 13.16 -4.62 -11.63
N CYS A 244 12.38 -4.80 -10.57
CA CYS A 244 12.44 -5.99 -9.75
C CYS A 244 11.86 -7.22 -10.47
N LYS A 245 12.59 -8.33 -10.47
CA LYS A 245 12.23 -9.62 -11.10
C LYS A 245 10.91 -10.23 -10.62
N ILE A 246 10.36 -9.77 -9.49
CA ILE A 246 9.07 -10.24 -8.99
C ILE A 246 7.94 -10.04 -10.02
N TYR A 247 8.05 -9.03 -10.88
CA TYR A 247 7.07 -8.77 -11.95
C TYR A 247 7.12 -9.83 -13.05
N ASP A 248 8.30 -10.41 -13.33
CA ASP A 248 8.48 -11.50 -14.29
C ASP A 248 7.87 -12.81 -13.76
N MET A 249 7.67 -12.92 -12.44
CA MET A 249 6.99 -14.05 -11.79
C MET A 249 5.44 -13.90 -11.81
N GLY A 250 4.91 -12.92 -12.55
CA GLY A 250 3.48 -12.69 -12.72
C GLY A 250 2.82 -11.89 -11.60
N TYR A 251 3.59 -11.21 -10.74
CA TYR A 251 3.04 -10.26 -9.78
C TYR A 251 2.81 -8.91 -10.43
N VAL A 252 1.61 -8.35 -10.27
CA VAL A 252 1.28 -7.01 -10.80
C VAL A 252 1.49 -5.90 -9.77
N ARG A 253 1.60 -6.27 -8.50
CA ARG A 253 1.80 -5.35 -7.37
C ARG A 253 2.77 -5.92 -6.35
N THR A 254 3.61 -5.06 -5.83
CA THR A 254 4.55 -5.35 -4.74
C THR A 254 3.98 -4.79 -3.44
N GLY A 255 3.15 -5.58 -2.77
CA GLY A 255 2.64 -5.27 -1.43
C GLY A 255 3.41 -6.00 -0.35
N CYS A 256 2.89 -5.99 0.88
CA CYS A 256 3.36 -6.93 1.91
C CYS A 256 2.95 -8.34 1.52
N ILE A 257 3.89 -9.31 1.58
CA ILE A 257 3.68 -10.72 1.18
C ILE A 257 2.46 -11.32 1.90
N PHE A 258 2.33 -11.06 3.20
CA PHE A 258 1.30 -11.64 4.06
C PHE A 258 0.06 -10.75 4.24
N CYS A 259 -0.20 -9.83 3.30
CA CYS A 259 -1.36 -8.95 3.41
C CYS A 259 -2.65 -9.64 2.97
N MET A 260 -3.60 -9.79 3.88
CA MET A 260 -4.92 -10.35 3.58
C MET A 260 -5.97 -9.28 3.21
N PHE A 261 -5.63 -7.98 3.24
CA PHE A 261 -6.57 -6.95 2.80
C PHE A 261 -6.92 -7.09 1.32
N GLY A 262 -8.20 -7.25 1.06
CA GLY A 262 -8.75 -7.34 -0.29
C GLY A 262 -8.51 -8.70 -0.98
N VAL A 263 -7.92 -9.70 -0.32
CA VAL A 263 -7.63 -11.00 -0.94
C VAL A 263 -8.89 -11.70 -1.47
N HIS A 264 -10.03 -11.50 -0.82
CA HIS A 264 -11.32 -12.03 -1.25
C HIS A 264 -11.86 -11.41 -2.56
N LEU A 265 -11.15 -10.42 -3.10
CA LEU A 265 -11.43 -9.77 -4.38
C LEU A 265 -10.41 -10.16 -5.46
N ASP A 266 -9.36 -10.89 -5.09
CA ASP A 266 -8.37 -11.37 -6.06
C ASP A 266 -9.00 -12.44 -6.95
N SER A 267 -8.67 -12.42 -8.24
CA SER A 267 -8.96 -13.55 -9.13
C SER A 267 -8.07 -14.75 -8.78
N GLU A 268 -8.53 -15.96 -9.07
CA GLU A 268 -7.72 -17.16 -8.93
C GLU A 268 -6.73 -17.33 -10.10
N PRO A 269 -5.50 -17.75 -9.81
CA PRO A 269 -4.93 -17.97 -8.48
C PRO A 269 -4.71 -16.65 -7.74
N ASN A 270 -5.26 -16.56 -6.51
CA ASN A 270 -5.07 -15.38 -5.67
C ASN A 270 -3.63 -15.26 -5.16
N ARG A 271 -3.33 -14.17 -4.41
CA ARG A 271 -1.96 -13.89 -3.94
C ARG A 271 -1.38 -15.00 -3.05
N PHE A 272 -2.18 -15.72 -2.26
CA PHE A 272 -1.67 -16.81 -1.40
C PHE A 272 -1.45 -18.10 -2.20
N GLN A 273 -2.33 -18.43 -3.14
CA GLN A 273 -2.12 -19.54 -4.08
C GLN A 273 -0.89 -19.30 -4.96
N ARG A 274 -0.69 -18.05 -5.41
CA ARG A 274 0.52 -17.66 -6.14
C ARG A 274 1.76 -17.75 -5.25
N LEU A 275 1.67 -17.31 -3.99
CA LEU A 275 2.75 -17.40 -3.02
C LEU A 275 3.18 -18.85 -2.77
N GLN A 276 2.23 -19.79 -2.71
CA GLN A 276 2.52 -21.23 -2.58
C GLN A 276 3.43 -21.71 -3.71
N ARG A 277 3.15 -21.31 -4.95
CA ARG A 277 3.90 -21.71 -6.15
C ARG A 277 5.28 -21.04 -6.24
N THR A 278 5.36 -19.76 -5.95
CA THR A 278 6.57 -18.97 -6.17
C THR A 278 7.50 -18.95 -4.96
N HIS A 279 6.95 -18.97 -3.74
CA HIS A 279 7.69 -18.85 -2.48
C HIS A 279 7.16 -19.84 -1.43
N PRO A 280 7.30 -21.15 -1.64
CA PRO A 280 6.68 -22.17 -0.78
C PRO A 280 7.13 -22.11 0.68
N GLN A 281 8.36 -21.67 0.95
CA GLN A 281 8.85 -21.50 2.33
C GLN A 281 8.12 -20.37 3.07
N LEU A 282 7.91 -19.23 2.41
CA LEU A 282 7.16 -18.09 2.96
C LEU A 282 5.68 -18.43 3.15
N TRP A 283 5.12 -19.15 2.18
CA TRP A 283 3.75 -19.66 2.29
C TRP A 283 3.61 -20.62 3.47
N ARG A 284 4.49 -21.62 3.61
CA ARG A 284 4.49 -22.52 4.77
C ARG A 284 4.60 -21.78 6.09
N TYR A 285 5.44 -20.76 6.19
CA TYR A 285 5.58 -19.94 7.39
C TYR A 285 4.28 -19.20 7.73
N CYS A 286 3.63 -18.56 6.77
CA CYS A 286 2.41 -17.82 7.07
C CYS A 286 1.20 -18.72 7.37
N MET A 287 1.14 -19.93 6.78
CA MET A 287 0.07 -20.89 7.01
C MET A 287 0.28 -21.74 8.28
N LYS A 288 1.52 -21.84 8.75
CA LYS A 288 1.84 -22.61 9.96
C LYS A 288 1.08 -22.05 11.17
N PRO A 289 0.51 -22.94 12.05
CA PRO A 289 -0.20 -22.52 13.24
C PRO A 289 0.61 -21.58 14.14
N TRP A 290 -0.11 -20.71 14.84
CA TRP A 290 0.49 -19.70 15.72
C TRP A 290 1.33 -20.32 16.84
N ASP A 291 0.78 -21.32 17.54
CA ASP A 291 1.43 -22.06 18.63
C ASP A 291 2.70 -22.81 18.16
N LYS A 292 2.77 -23.15 16.88
CA LYS A 292 3.94 -23.77 16.24
C LYS A 292 4.96 -22.78 15.67
N GLY A 293 4.81 -21.50 15.98
CA GLY A 293 5.75 -20.44 15.55
C GLY A 293 5.50 -19.88 14.15
N GLY A 294 4.38 -20.19 13.53
CA GLY A 294 3.93 -19.58 12.29
C GLY A 294 3.11 -18.30 12.49
N LEU A 295 2.41 -17.83 11.45
CA LEU A 295 1.53 -16.68 11.52
C LEU A 295 0.04 -17.03 11.66
N GLY A 296 -0.35 -18.32 11.62
CA GLY A 296 -1.74 -18.76 11.79
C GLY A 296 -2.73 -18.24 10.73
N MET A 297 -2.23 -17.84 9.56
CA MET A 297 -3.10 -17.21 8.55
C MET A 297 -4.06 -18.17 7.89
N ARG A 298 -3.78 -19.47 7.93
CA ARG A 298 -4.70 -20.51 7.45
C ARG A 298 -6.09 -20.34 8.08
N GLU A 299 -6.15 -20.29 9.40
CA GLU A 299 -7.41 -20.18 10.16
C GLU A 299 -8.19 -18.93 9.77
N VAL A 300 -7.49 -17.82 9.53
CA VAL A 300 -8.11 -16.55 9.14
C VAL A 300 -8.66 -16.62 7.71
N LEU A 301 -7.91 -17.19 6.78
CA LEU A 301 -8.33 -17.33 5.37
C LEU A 301 -9.51 -18.29 5.24
N GLU A 302 -9.49 -19.42 5.96
CA GLU A 302 -10.61 -20.37 6.05
C GLU A 302 -11.87 -19.68 6.60
N TYR A 303 -11.74 -18.94 7.70
CA TYR A 303 -12.87 -18.24 8.32
C TYR A 303 -13.46 -17.17 7.40
N VAL A 304 -12.63 -16.48 6.60
CA VAL A 304 -13.07 -15.49 5.60
C VAL A 304 -13.62 -16.15 4.33
N GLY A 305 -13.37 -17.45 4.12
CA GLY A 305 -13.77 -18.19 2.93
C GLY A 305 -12.89 -17.89 1.71
N VAL A 306 -11.58 -17.73 1.92
CA VAL A 306 -10.61 -17.46 0.85
C VAL A 306 -9.74 -18.70 0.63
N PRO A 307 -9.71 -19.27 -0.59
CA PRO A 307 -8.81 -20.38 -0.91
C PRO A 307 -7.36 -19.91 -0.80
N TYR A 308 -6.50 -20.69 -0.19
CA TYR A 308 -5.10 -20.37 0.03
C TYR A 308 -4.13 -21.41 -0.52
N GLU A 309 -4.65 -22.56 -0.93
CA GLU A 309 -3.91 -23.64 -1.58
C GLU A 309 -4.31 -23.72 -3.05
N ASN A 310 -3.38 -24.11 -3.91
CA ASN A 310 -3.73 -24.55 -5.25
C ASN A 310 -4.37 -25.93 -5.12
N PHE A 311 -5.45 -26.19 -5.85
CA PHE A 311 -5.89 -27.56 -6.06
C PHE A 311 -4.70 -28.30 -6.69
N MET A 312 -4.20 -29.32 -6.02
CA MET A 312 -3.33 -30.31 -6.65
C MET A 312 -4.18 -30.92 -7.75
N LEU A 313 -3.86 -30.62 -9.00
CA LEU A 313 -4.22 -31.54 -10.06
C LEU A 313 -3.58 -32.84 -9.61
N GLU A 314 -4.40 -33.86 -9.31
CA GLU A 314 -3.91 -35.22 -9.11
C GLU A 314 -2.95 -35.46 -10.28
N GLU A 315 -1.67 -35.68 -9.98
CA GLU A 315 -0.76 -36.23 -10.97
C GLU A 315 -1.47 -37.52 -11.43
N GLU A 316 -1.95 -37.53 -12.67
CA GLU A 316 -2.36 -38.75 -13.31
C GLU A 316 -1.13 -39.64 -13.21
N ASP A 317 -1.20 -40.63 -12.30
CA ASP A 317 -0.31 -41.78 -12.27
C ASP A 317 -0.44 -42.45 -13.63
N ASN A 318 0.33 -42.00 -14.58
CA ASN A 318 0.53 -42.75 -15.83
C ASN A 318 1.48 -43.89 -15.53
N VAL A 319 0.87 -45.04 -15.38
CA VAL A 319 1.44 -46.41 -15.46
C VAL A 319 2.26 -46.58 -16.74
#